data_f6085fce7dc8557e26c6330da09dcea6
#
_entry.id   f6085fce7dc8557e26c6330da09dcea6
#
_cell.length_a   1.000
_cell.length_b   1.000
_cell.length_c   1.000
_cell.angle_alpha   90.00
_cell.angle_beta   90.00
_cell.angle_gamma   90.00
#
_symmetry.space_group_name_H-M   'P 1'
#
loop_
_entity.id
_entity.type
_entity.pdbx_description
1 polymer ?
#
loop_
_entity_poly.entity_id
_entity_poly.type
_entity_poly.pdbx_seq_one_letter_code
_entity_poly.pdbx_strand_id
1 'polypeptide(L)'
;MFEFLSESRRKKLVTAKLPYSYTDLEPVLSKETLEYHYDSLAKGYAKKYNDNEGDDDFNYAGYFLHDIYFSQFQKPHESGTPNGPVLNLIKRKYGWWKDFKEQFKEEAMKIQGSGWIYLTYTGEIKTIVNHEVRDDILVLVDWWEHAWALDYQADKKQYLENTWKIMNWSHINTRWGKNL
;
A
#
# COMPACT_ATOMS: atom_id res chain seq x y z
N MET A 1 -4.87 -20.86 45.00
CA MET A 1 -4.13 -19.63 44.67
C MET A 1 -3.99 -19.59 43.17
N PHE A 2 -4.96 -18.93 42.47
CA PHE A 2 -4.91 -18.82 41.01
C PHE A 2 -4.12 -17.56 40.68
N GLU A 3 -2.94 -17.75 40.11
CA GLU A 3 -2.15 -16.67 39.54
C GLU A 3 -2.93 -16.15 38.33
N PHE A 4 -3.48 -14.95 38.45
CA PHE A 4 -3.88 -14.13 37.32
C PHE A 4 -2.60 -13.72 36.60
N LEU A 5 -2.22 -14.48 35.56
CA LEU A 5 -1.26 -14.01 34.58
C LEU A 5 -1.81 -12.70 34.01
N SER A 6 -1.13 -11.62 34.26
CA SER A 6 -1.45 -10.31 33.70
C SER A 6 -1.45 -10.44 32.18
N GLU A 7 -2.64 -10.39 31.53
CA GLU A 7 -2.74 -10.10 30.12
C GLU A 7 -1.98 -8.79 29.88
N SER A 8 -0.81 -8.90 29.26
CA SER A 8 -0.09 -7.71 28.78
C SER A 8 -1.08 -7.00 27.83
N ARG A 9 -1.54 -5.80 28.22
CA ARG A 9 -2.50 -5.05 27.44
C ARG A 9 -1.95 -4.86 26.03
N ARG A 10 -2.49 -5.61 25.10
CA ARG A 10 -2.22 -5.51 23.65
C ARG A 10 -2.35 -4.05 23.24
N LYS A 11 -1.35 -3.50 22.56
CA LYS A 11 -1.38 -2.13 22.09
C LYS A 11 -2.49 -1.99 21.04
N LYS A 12 -3.43 -1.09 21.27
CA LYS A 12 -4.49 -0.80 20.29
C LYS A 12 -3.91 -0.19 19.03
N LEU A 13 -4.38 -0.68 17.89
CA LEU A 13 -4.08 -0.12 16.59
C LEU A 13 -4.94 1.13 16.34
N VAL A 14 -4.32 2.15 15.78
CA VAL A 14 -5.00 3.39 15.37
C VAL A 14 -4.57 3.69 13.94
N THR A 15 -5.53 3.64 13.01
CA THR A 15 -5.27 3.99 11.61
C THR A 15 -4.82 5.45 11.51
N ALA A 16 -3.68 5.68 10.87
CA ALA A 16 -3.16 7.02 10.66
C ALA A 16 -4.13 7.84 9.80
N LYS A 17 -4.26 9.15 10.11
CA LYS A 17 -5.06 10.05 9.29
C LYS A 17 -4.43 10.20 7.90
N LEU A 18 -5.27 10.28 6.87
CA LEU A 18 -4.83 10.57 5.52
C LEU A 18 -4.11 11.94 5.49
N PRO A 19 -2.94 12.06 4.82
CA PRO A 19 -2.24 13.34 4.67
C PRO A 19 -2.85 14.24 3.57
N TYR A 20 -4.00 13.87 3.01
CA TYR A 20 -4.73 14.54 1.94
C TYR A 20 -6.24 14.40 2.18
N SER A 21 -7.05 15.21 1.47
CA SER A 21 -8.51 15.08 1.50
C SER A 21 -9.01 13.96 0.58
N TYR A 22 -10.25 13.51 0.76
CA TYR A 22 -10.85 12.44 -0.05
C TYR A 22 -10.93 12.75 -1.56
N THR A 23 -10.91 14.02 -1.95
CA THR A 23 -10.94 14.44 -3.35
C THR A 23 -9.57 14.75 -3.94
N ASP A 24 -8.53 14.77 -3.11
CA ASP A 24 -7.19 15.19 -3.55
C ASP A 24 -6.50 14.18 -4.48
N LEU A 25 -6.95 12.93 -4.51
CA LEU A 25 -6.38 11.89 -5.39
C LEU A 25 -7.11 11.78 -6.74
N GLU A 26 -8.18 12.54 -6.94
CA GLU A 26 -8.89 12.56 -8.21
C GLU A 26 -8.02 13.15 -9.34
N PRO A 27 -8.14 12.66 -10.57
CA PRO A 27 -9.05 11.61 -11.05
C PRO A 27 -8.49 10.18 -10.93
N VAL A 28 -7.41 9.96 -10.19
CA VAL A 28 -6.75 8.64 -10.08
C VAL A 28 -7.54 7.69 -9.18
N LEU A 29 -7.95 8.16 -8.02
CA LEU A 29 -8.88 7.47 -7.13
C LEU A 29 -10.02 8.42 -6.79
N SER A 30 -11.25 7.97 -7.00
CA SER A 30 -12.43 8.76 -6.66
C SER A 30 -12.60 8.90 -5.16
N LYS A 31 -13.34 9.93 -4.75
CA LYS A 31 -13.76 10.08 -3.36
C LYS A 31 -14.48 8.83 -2.85
N GLU A 32 -15.37 8.24 -3.67
CA GLU A 32 -16.13 7.05 -3.30
C GLU A 32 -15.22 5.84 -3.03
N THR A 33 -14.26 5.58 -3.93
CA THR A 33 -13.25 4.54 -3.73
C THR A 33 -12.45 4.78 -2.45
N LEU A 34 -12.02 6.02 -2.22
CA LEU A 34 -11.19 6.34 -1.07
C LEU A 34 -11.95 6.24 0.27
N GLU A 35 -13.20 6.71 0.34
CA GLU A 35 -14.07 6.56 1.51
C GLU A 35 -14.34 5.07 1.81
N TYR A 36 -14.68 4.28 0.80
CA TYR A 36 -14.90 2.86 0.99
C TYR A 36 -13.63 2.13 1.45
N HIS A 37 -12.52 2.34 0.74
CA HIS A 37 -11.27 1.63 0.98
C HIS A 37 -10.63 2.02 2.33
N TYR A 38 -10.61 3.31 2.66
CA TYR A 38 -10.00 3.78 3.89
C TYR A 38 -10.93 3.66 5.11
N ASP A 39 -12.16 4.20 5.02
CA ASP A 39 -13.05 4.25 6.18
C ASP A 39 -13.67 2.89 6.52
N SER A 40 -14.05 2.12 5.51
CA SER A 40 -14.72 0.84 5.75
C SER A 40 -13.72 -0.30 5.89
N LEU A 41 -12.72 -0.41 5.00
CA LEU A 41 -11.81 -1.56 4.97
C LEU A 41 -10.58 -1.35 5.84
N ALA A 42 -9.77 -0.34 5.59
CA ALA A 42 -8.53 -0.13 6.34
C ALA A 42 -8.77 0.09 7.84
N LYS A 43 -9.71 0.97 8.20
CA LYS A 43 -10.13 1.13 9.60
C LYS A 43 -10.81 -0.12 10.17
N GLY A 44 -11.50 -0.88 9.32
CA GLY A 44 -12.15 -2.13 9.69
C GLY A 44 -11.15 -3.18 10.19
N TYR A 45 -9.98 -3.31 9.57
CA TYR A 45 -8.92 -4.22 10.03
C TYR A 45 -8.40 -3.83 11.41
N ALA A 46 -8.10 -2.54 11.64
CA ALA A 46 -7.68 -2.06 12.95
C ALA A 46 -8.74 -2.30 14.03
N LYS A 47 -10.02 -2.06 13.70
CA LYS A 47 -11.14 -2.29 14.61
C LYS A 47 -11.27 -3.77 14.97
N LYS A 48 -11.31 -4.66 13.99
CA LYS A 48 -11.42 -6.13 14.20
C LYS A 48 -10.28 -6.66 15.06
N TYR A 49 -9.04 -6.21 14.77
CA TYR A 49 -7.89 -6.55 15.60
C TYR A 49 -8.06 -6.10 17.05
N ASN A 50 -8.50 -4.86 17.28
CA ASN A 50 -8.69 -4.29 18.62
C ASN A 50 -9.81 -4.98 19.41
N ASP A 51 -10.82 -5.47 18.72
CA ASP A 51 -12.00 -6.12 19.29
C ASP A 51 -11.84 -7.64 19.39
N ASN A 52 -10.69 -8.20 18.99
CA ASN A 52 -10.40 -9.63 18.90
C ASN A 52 -11.44 -10.38 18.02
N GLU A 53 -11.81 -9.79 16.90
CA GLU A 53 -12.74 -10.35 15.92
C GLU A 53 -11.99 -11.00 14.76
N GLY A 54 -12.21 -12.27 14.51
CA GLY A 54 -11.62 -13.03 13.40
C GLY A 54 -10.16 -13.39 13.62
N ASP A 55 -9.39 -13.42 12.54
CA ASP A 55 -7.97 -13.77 12.56
C ASP A 55 -7.10 -12.54 12.85
N ASP A 56 -6.35 -12.59 13.94
CA ASP A 56 -5.52 -11.49 14.41
C ASP A 56 -4.38 -11.15 13.47
N ASP A 57 -3.70 -12.14 12.93
CA ASP A 57 -2.54 -11.94 12.05
C ASP A 57 -3.00 -11.34 10.71
N PHE A 58 -4.12 -11.82 10.18
CA PHE A 58 -4.73 -11.28 8.98
C PHE A 58 -5.18 -9.82 9.17
N ASN A 59 -5.85 -9.51 10.28
CA ASN A 59 -6.32 -8.15 10.58
C ASN A 59 -5.14 -7.19 10.83
N TYR A 60 -4.12 -7.64 11.55
CA TYR A 60 -2.91 -6.85 11.76
C TYR A 60 -2.18 -6.57 10.44
N ALA A 61 -2.00 -7.58 9.60
CA ALA A 61 -1.36 -7.43 8.30
C ALA A 61 -2.17 -6.52 7.38
N GLY A 62 -3.51 -6.66 7.37
CA GLY A 62 -4.39 -5.76 6.62
C GLY A 62 -4.24 -4.31 7.07
N TYR A 63 -4.28 -4.04 8.37
CA TYR A 63 -4.00 -2.70 8.92
C TYR A 63 -2.63 -2.18 8.51
N PHE A 64 -1.57 -2.97 8.69
CA PHE A 64 -0.19 -2.59 8.40
C PHE A 64 0.04 -2.23 6.93
N LEU A 65 -0.47 -3.05 6.01
CA LEU A 65 -0.32 -2.83 4.57
C LEU A 65 -1.09 -1.58 4.11
N HIS A 66 -2.31 -1.37 4.62
CA HIS A 66 -3.09 -0.18 4.29
C HIS A 66 -2.47 1.11 4.85
N ASP A 67 -1.85 1.07 6.03
CA ASP A 67 -1.16 2.23 6.61
C ASP A 67 0.02 2.67 5.72
N ILE A 68 0.80 1.71 5.21
CA ILE A 68 1.85 1.98 4.22
C ILE A 68 1.24 2.51 2.91
N TYR A 69 0.21 1.83 2.38
CA TYR A 69 -0.41 2.15 1.10
C TYR A 69 -0.94 3.58 1.06
N PHE A 70 -1.75 3.98 2.04
CA PHE A 70 -2.32 5.32 2.07
C PHE A 70 -1.31 6.41 2.40
N SER A 71 -0.29 6.14 3.21
CA SER A 71 0.71 7.14 3.58
C SER A 71 1.59 7.58 2.42
N GLN A 72 1.69 6.79 1.36
CA GLN A 72 2.58 7.05 0.22
C GLN A 72 1.96 7.90 -0.90
N PHE A 73 0.74 8.42 -0.73
CA PHE A 73 0.04 9.17 -1.77
C PHE A 73 0.06 10.68 -1.53
N GLN A 74 -0.12 11.41 -2.62
CA GLN A 74 -0.30 12.86 -2.69
C GLN A 74 -1.18 13.22 -3.89
N LYS A 75 -1.52 14.50 -4.02
CA LYS A 75 -2.20 15.03 -5.22
C LYS A 75 -1.48 14.59 -6.50
N PRO A 76 -2.24 14.24 -7.55
CA PRO A 76 -1.65 13.79 -8.81
C PRO A 76 -0.69 14.81 -9.40
N HIS A 77 0.39 14.31 -10.00
CA HIS A 77 1.27 15.09 -10.86
C HIS A 77 1.52 14.34 -12.17
N GLU A 78 1.71 15.08 -13.25
CA GLU A 78 1.69 14.53 -14.62
C GLU A 78 2.72 13.44 -14.88
N SER A 79 3.94 13.57 -14.36
CA SER A 79 5.00 12.64 -14.73
C SER A 79 4.92 11.30 -14.00
N GLY A 80 4.40 11.26 -12.78
CA GLY A 80 4.44 10.04 -11.92
C GLY A 80 5.85 9.47 -11.70
N THR A 81 6.89 10.21 -12.08
CA THR A 81 8.27 9.73 -12.10
C THR A 81 8.91 9.86 -10.72
N PRO A 82 9.57 8.82 -10.20
CA PRO A 82 10.31 8.89 -8.96
C PRO A 82 11.46 9.89 -9.01
N ASN A 83 11.91 10.31 -7.84
CA ASN A 83 13.08 11.16 -7.66
C ASN A 83 14.04 10.57 -6.61
N GLY A 84 15.21 11.19 -6.45
CA GLY A 84 16.14 10.89 -5.37
C GLY A 84 16.62 9.42 -5.33
N PRO A 85 16.83 8.89 -4.11
CA PRO A 85 17.35 7.55 -3.90
C PRO A 85 16.53 6.44 -4.58
N VAL A 86 15.19 6.52 -4.58
CA VAL A 86 14.32 5.53 -5.24
C VAL A 86 14.56 5.50 -6.73
N LEU A 87 14.66 6.66 -7.40
CA LEU A 87 15.00 6.70 -8.83
C LEU A 87 16.35 6.05 -9.12
N ASN A 88 17.37 6.32 -8.27
CA ASN A 88 18.70 5.74 -8.43
C ASN A 88 18.69 4.21 -8.25
N LEU A 89 17.90 3.70 -7.29
CA LEU A 89 17.70 2.28 -7.10
C LEU A 89 17.09 1.63 -8.35
N ILE A 90 16.01 2.23 -8.85
CA ILE A 90 15.30 1.75 -10.05
C ILE A 90 16.23 1.75 -11.27
N LYS A 91 16.95 2.85 -11.51
CA LYS A 91 17.92 2.93 -12.63
C LYS A 91 19.00 1.85 -12.53
N ARG A 92 19.53 1.61 -11.34
CA ARG A 92 20.58 0.59 -11.14
C ARG A 92 20.08 -0.84 -11.38
N LYS A 93 18.81 -1.13 -11.03
CA LYS A 93 18.24 -2.47 -11.13
C LYS A 93 17.57 -2.75 -12.47
N TYR A 94 16.93 -1.75 -13.08
CA TYR A 94 16.05 -1.90 -14.24
C TYR A 94 16.46 -1.06 -15.46
N GLY A 95 17.46 -0.20 -15.32
CA GLY A 95 17.90 0.72 -16.37
C GLY A 95 17.06 1.98 -16.43
N TRP A 96 15.82 1.88 -16.84
CA TRP A 96 14.92 3.02 -17.00
C TRP A 96 13.62 2.87 -16.22
N TRP A 97 13.02 4.00 -15.84
CA TRP A 97 11.71 4.05 -15.19
C TRP A 97 10.62 3.29 -15.99
N LYS A 98 10.65 3.41 -17.32
CA LYS A 98 9.72 2.70 -18.19
C LYS A 98 9.87 1.18 -18.05
N ASP A 99 11.09 0.67 -18.06
CA ASP A 99 11.35 -0.78 -18.00
C ASP A 99 10.94 -1.34 -16.64
N PHE A 100 11.17 -0.59 -15.56
CA PHE A 100 10.66 -0.94 -14.24
C PHE A 100 9.14 -1.04 -14.23
N LYS A 101 8.42 -0.03 -14.79
CA LYS A 101 6.96 -0.05 -14.83
C LYS A 101 6.41 -1.26 -15.59
N GLU A 102 7.03 -1.61 -16.71
CA GLU A 102 6.62 -2.79 -17.48
C GLU A 102 6.82 -4.08 -16.68
N GLN A 103 8.00 -4.28 -16.05
CA GLN A 103 8.24 -5.46 -15.22
C GLN A 103 7.33 -5.50 -14.00
N PHE A 104 7.09 -4.37 -13.34
CA PHE A 104 6.18 -4.30 -12.21
C PHE A 104 4.74 -4.67 -12.62
N LYS A 105 4.29 -4.20 -13.78
CA LYS A 105 3.00 -4.54 -14.35
C LYS A 105 2.90 -6.03 -14.71
N GLU A 106 3.92 -6.60 -15.32
CA GLU A 106 3.96 -8.02 -15.65
C GLU A 106 3.83 -8.89 -14.39
N GLU A 107 4.56 -8.56 -13.33
CA GLU A 107 4.47 -9.28 -12.06
C GLU A 107 3.10 -9.09 -11.38
N ALA A 108 2.55 -7.86 -11.39
CA ALA A 108 1.22 -7.59 -10.87
C ALA A 108 0.13 -8.43 -11.56
N MET A 109 0.21 -8.55 -12.89
CA MET A 109 -0.77 -9.31 -13.68
C MET A 109 -0.72 -10.83 -13.45
N LYS A 110 0.34 -11.35 -12.83
CA LYS A 110 0.42 -12.78 -12.43
C LYS A 110 -0.34 -13.08 -11.14
N ILE A 111 -0.69 -12.06 -10.36
CA ILE A 111 -1.46 -12.25 -9.12
C ILE A 111 -2.86 -12.72 -9.47
N GLN A 112 -3.21 -13.91 -9.00
CA GLN A 112 -4.55 -14.47 -9.09
C GLN A 112 -5.29 -14.25 -7.78
N GLY A 113 -6.46 -13.60 -7.86
CA GLY A 113 -7.22 -13.24 -6.67
C GLY A 113 -6.68 -11.99 -5.97
N SER A 114 -6.76 -11.99 -4.65
CA SER A 114 -6.42 -10.86 -3.79
C SER A 114 -4.96 -10.86 -3.36
N GLY A 115 -4.33 -9.70 -3.42
CA GLY A 115 -2.94 -9.58 -3.02
C GLY A 115 -2.39 -8.18 -3.17
N TRP A 116 -1.09 -8.06 -3.07
CA TRP A 116 -0.34 -6.81 -3.18
C TRP A 116 0.88 -7.03 -4.03
N ILE A 117 1.33 -5.99 -4.71
CA ILE A 117 2.64 -5.96 -5.38
C ILE A 117 3.48 -4.84 -4.79
N TYR A 118 4.76 -5.08 -4.61
CA TYR A 118 5.64 -4.10 -3.99
C TYR A 118 7.08 -4.14 -4.51
N LEU A 119 7.74 -2.99 -4.40
CA LEU A 119 9.19 -2.86 -4.56
C LEU A 119 9.83 -2.96 -3.19
N THR A 120 10.85 -3.79 -3.04
CA THR A 120 11.62 -3.91 -1.79
C THR A 120 12.64 -2.78 -1.63
N TYR A 121 13.18 -2.60 -0.42
CA TYR A 121 14.32 -1.71 -0.16
C TYR A 121 15.58 -2.08 -0.96
N THR A 122 15.71 -3.34 -1.39
CA THR A 122 16.83 -3.82 -2.22
C THR A 122 16.54 -3.70 -3.71
N GLY A 123 15.34 -3.25 -4.09
CA GLY A 123 14.92 -3.05 -5.48
C GLY A 123 14.41 -4.30 -6.18
N GLU A 124 13.89 -5.27 -5.47
CA GLU A 124 13.23 -6.45 -6.03
C GLU A 124 11.73 -6.22 -6.09
N ILE A 125 11.07 -6.69 -7.15
CA ILE A 125 9.62 -6.70 -7.26
C ILE A 125 9.12 -8.01 -6.65
N LYS A 126 8.21 -7.92 -5.66
CA LYS A 126 7.62 -9.06 -4.97
C LYS A 126 6.12 -8.91 -4.83
N THR A 127 5.45 -10.01 -4.51
CA THR A 127 4.01 -10.06 -4.30
C THR A 127 3.67 -10.62 -2.91
N ILE A 128 2.51 -10.23 -2.39
CA ILE A 128 1.92 -10.77 -1.17
C ILE A 128 0.55 -11.33 -1.55
N VAL A 129 0.27 -12.56 -1.17
CA VAL A 129 -1.06 -13.17 -1.32
C VAL A 129 -1.90 -12.80 -0.09
N ASN A 130 -3.12 -12.34 -0.29
CA ASN A 130 -4.00 -11.85 0.77
C ASN A 130 -3.33 -10.73 1.60
N HIS A 131 -3.18 -10.91 2.92
CA HIS A 131 -2.49 -10.00 3.81
C HIS A 131 -1.38 -10.74 4.56
N GLU A 132 -0.15 -10.24 4.43
CA GLU A 132 1.00 -10.74 5.18
C GLU A 132 1.97 -9.59 5.43
N VAL A 133 2.47 -9.47 6.65
CA VAL A 133 3.44 -8.43 7.02
C VAL A 133 4.77 -8.67 6.32
N ARG A 134 5.34 -7.62 5.76
CA ARG A 134 6.70 -7.57 5.19
C ARG A 134 7.42 -6.33 5.72
N ASP A 135 8.64 -6.48 6.11
CA ASP A 135 9.49 -5.41 6.66
C ASP A 135 10.36 -4.71 5.62
N ASP A 136 10.37 -5.21 4.38
CA ASP A 136 11.20 -4.74 3.28
C ASP A 136 10.46 -3.86 2.24
N ILE A 137 9.26 -3.38 2.54
CA ILE A 137 8.40 -2.65 1.59
C ILE A 137 8.88 -1.20 1.38
N LEU A 138 9.31 -0.89 0.15
CA LEU A 138 9.64 0.47 -0.28
C LEU A 138 8.45 1.18 -0.96
N VAL A 139 7.82 0.53 -1.94
CA VAL A 139 6.62 1.00 -2.64
C VAL A 139 5.60 -0.12 -2.64
N LEU A 140 4.35 0.17 -2.34
CA LEU A 140 3.28 -0.82 -2.22
C LEU A 140 2.09 -0.44 -3.10
N VAL A 141 1.54 -1.41 -3.84
CA VAL A 141 0.29 -1.24 -4.59
C VAL A 141 -0.68 -2.34 -4.21
N ASP A 142 -1.87 -1.93 -3.85
CA ASP A 142 -2.97 -2.82 -3.54
C ASP A 142 -3.54 -3.43 -4.84
N TRP A 143 -3.67 -4.77 -4.87
CA TRP A 143 -4.19 -5.51 -6.03
C TRP A 143 -5.53 -6.17 -5.76
N TRP A 144 -6.12 -5.92 -4.59
CA TRP A 144 -7.49 -6.34 -4.26
C TRP A 144 -8.50 -5.57 -5.12
N GLU A 145 -9.63 -6.19 -5.44
CA GLU A 145 -10.68 -5.56 -6.27
C GLU A 145 -11.18 -4.23 -5.70
N HIS A 146 -11.28 -4.11 -4.39
CA HIS A 146 -11.74 -2.88 -3.75
C HIS A 146 -10.82 -1.67 -4.00
N ALA A 147 -9.58 -1.89 -4.37
CA ALA A 147 -8.63 -0.81 -4.65
C ALA A 147 -8.85 -0.14 -6.01
N TRP A 148 -9.51 -0.83 -6.95
CA TRP A 148 -9.59 -0.36 -8.34
C TRP A 148 -10.96 -0.56 -9.01
N ALA A 149 -11.79 -1.50 -8.56
CA ALA A 149 -12.97 -1.92 -9.31
C ALA A 149 -14.03 -0.81 -9.49
N LEU A 150 -14.21 0.08 -8.50
CA LEU A 150 -15.18 1.17 -8.60
C LEU A 150 -14.79 2.20 -9.70
N ASP A 151 -13.51 2.51 -9.82
CA ASP A 151 -13.02 3.54 -10.75
C ASP A 151 -12.60 2.99 -12.11
N TYR A 152 -12.11 1.75 -12.14
CA TYR A 152 -11.47 1.15 -13.32
C TYR A 152 -12.19 -0.08 -13.85
N GLN A 153 -13.22 -0.56 -13.15
CA GLN A 153 -13.93 -1.81 -13.48
C GLN A 153 -12.94 -2.99 -13.63
N ALA A 154 -12.72 -3.52 -14.83
CA ALA A 154 -11.76 -4.61 -15.08
C ALA A 154 -10.37 -4.13 -15.53
N ASP A 155 -10.17 -2.81 -15.71
CA ASP A 155 -8.90 -2.26 -16.25
C ASP A 155 -7.85 -2.02 -15.17
N LYS A 156 -7.34 -3.13 -14.61
CA LYS A 156 -6.24 -3.13 -13.64
C LYS A 156 -4.97 -2.47 -14.17
N LYS A 157 -4.73 -2.53 -15.47
CA LYS A 157 -3.54 -1.93 -16.09
C LYS A 157 -3.59 -0.42 -16.03
N GLN A 158 -4.76 0.16 -16.30
CA GLN A 158 -4.97 1.60 -16.21
C GLN A 158 -4.91 2.09 -14.76
N TYR A 159 -5.47 1.32 -13.81
CA TYR A 159 -5.33 1.61 -12.39
C TYR A 159 -3.85 1.71 -11.99
N LEU A 160 -3.04 0.70 -12.32
CA LEU A 160 -1.61 0.70 -12.00
C LEU A 160 -0.87 1.88 -12.64
N GLU A 161 -1.12 2.15 -13.93
CA GLU A 161 -0.46 3.26 -14.65
C GLU A 161 -0.81 4.61 -14.02
N ASN A 162 -2.05 4.81 -13.60
CA ASN A 162 -2.47 6.04 -12.95
C ASN A 162 -1.98 6.15 -11.50
N THR A 163 -1.83 5.03 -10.78
CA THR A 163 -1.34 5.02 -9.39
C THR A 163 0.04 5.67 -9.28
N TRP A 164 0.90 5.55 -10.28
CA TRP A 164 2.20 6.22 -10.27
C TRP A 164 2.10 7.74 -10.17
N LYS A 165 1.02 8.34 -10.68
CA LYS A 165 0.80 9.79 -10.67
C LYS A 165 0.53 10.36 -9.28
N ILE A 166 0.05 9.54 -8.35
CA ILE A 166 -0.26 9.96 -6.97
C ILE A 166 0.83 9.56 -5.96
N MET A 167 1.90 8.90 -6.38
CA MET A 167 3.00 8.53 -5.48
C MET A 167 3.74 9.74 -4.94
N ASN A 168 3.84 9.85 -3.62
CA ASN A 168 4.67 10.85 -2.93
C ASN A 168 6.10 10.32 -2.79
N TRP A 169 6.88 10.47 -3.84
CA TRP A 169 8.25 9.97 -3.88
C TRP A 169 9.15 10.57 -2.80
N SER A 170 8.90 11.81 -2.40
CA SER A 170 9.65 12.46 -1.30
C SER A 170 9.37 11.79 0.04
N HIS A 171 8.10 11.44 0.31
CA HIS A 171 7.73 10.69 1.51
C HIS A 171 8.34 9.28 1.49
N ILE A 172 8.27 8.59 0.36
CA ILE A 172 8.84 7.24 0.17
C ILE A 172 10.35 7.26 0.41
N ASN A 173 11.08 8.22 -0.16
CA ASN A 173 12.51 8.40 0.07
C ASN A 173 12.84 8.66 1.54
N THR A 174 12.04 9.50 2.22
CA THR A 174 12.22 9.79 3.64
C THR A 174 11.98 8.57 4.52
N ARG A 175 10.94 7.80 4.22
CA ARG A 175 10.64 6.54 4.94
C ARG A 175 11.77 5.53 4.77
N TRP A 176 12.29 5.38 3.55
CA TRP A 176 13.43 4.50 3.27
C TRP A 176 14.67 4.90 4.07
N GLY A 177 15.02 6.19 4.08
CA GLY A 177 16.19 6.68 4.82
C GLY A 177 16.13 6.49 6.35
N LYS A 178 14.94 6.26 6.91
CA LYS A 178 14.78 5.93 8.34
C LYS A 178 14.97 4.44 8.66
N ASN A 179 14.97 3.59 7.64
CA ASN A 179 15.11 2.14 7.76
C ASN A 179 16.52 1.64 7.34
N LEU A 180 17.41 2.58 6.95
CA LEU A 180 18.84 2.34 6.71
C LEU A 180 19.66 2.69 7.95
#